data_0388b1352ac8c279acf5fae24a6262dd
#
_entry.id   0388b1352ac8c279acf5fae24a6262dd
#
_cell.length_a   1.000
_cell.length_b   1.000
_cell.length_c   1.000
_cell.angle_alpha   90.00
_cell.angle_beta   90.00
_cell.angle_gamma   90.00
#
_symmetry.space_group_name_H-M   'P 1'
#
loop_
_entity.id
_entity.type
_entity.pdbx_description
1 polymer ?
#
loop_
_entity_poly.entity_id
_entity_poly.type
_entity_poly.pdbx_seq_one_letter_code
_entity_poly.pdbx_strand_id
1 'polypeptide(L)'
;MAARTLVAYANRRRVGTVSDENGVWSFTYDEEWLGYGDAFALSPAFAFQSASFVDGSSERPVQWFFDNLLPEEEMRAALAREATVDANDAWGLLAYYGRESAGALTLLAEGEREASGGLQPLSYANLDARIRAMPERALTATAPKRMSAAGAQQKLLLTLRGNAPEYELLEPLGSEPSMHLLKPDMRSTGYPHSAINEFFCMRLAQAMGLPVPPTHFLRVPSACYVIDRFDRDISSEPVRRLHTIDAMQLLNYDRSFKYRNANAQVLSDAIEITSTRAVARLHLFRWAIFNVLIGNADSHLKNVSFFATFRGYMLAPFYDLVSTVVYHTPTYQPHNQDRWPNCDLTMPVGQATRFADISRKNMLEFGQALRLPLKGCEKLLDEMLALADAKVANTRRAVDEIAQPNAGEVRLLDSIVAMPLAEMSRALRK
;
A
#
# COMPACT_ATOMS: atom_id res chain seq x y z
N MET A 1 -19.04 28.18 13.15
CA MET A 1 -19.07 28.04 11.68
C MET A 1 -20.13 27.00 11.33
N ALA A 2 -20.72 27.03 10.12
CA ALA A 2 -21.62 25.97 9.70
C ALA A 2 -20.85 24.62 9.62
N ALA A 3 -21.51 23.52 9.97
CA ALA A 3 -20.91 22.18 9.83
C ALA A 3 -20.52 21.91 8.36
N ARG A 4 -19.33 21.37 8.15
CA ARG A 4 -18.87 20.88 6.84
C ARG A 4 -19.32 19.44 6.69
N THR A 5 -19.82 19.04 5.52
CA THR A 5 -20.40 17.71 5.30
C THR A 5 -19.86 17.08 4.02
N LEU A 6 -19.48 15.79 4.10
CA LEU A 6 -19.17 14.93 2.97
C LEU A 6 -20.03 13.68 3.04
N VAL A 7 -20.52 13.22 1.90
CA VAL A 7 -21.28 11.98 1.77
C VAL A 7 -20.36 10.88 1.26
N ALA A 8 -20.28 9.79 2.00
CA ALA A 8 -19.52 8.59 1.62
C ALA A 8 -20.40 7.66 0.79
N TYR A 9 -19.88 7.25 -0.36
CA TYR A 9 -20.51 6.27 -1.26
C TYR A 9 -19.60 5.06 -1.45
N ALA A 10 -20.20 3.90 -1.68
CA ALA A 10 -19.53 2.70 -2.16
C ALA A 10 -20.33 2.12 -3.34
N ASN A 11 -19.67 1.98 -4.50
CA ASN A 11 -20.34 1.50 -5.72
C ASN A 11 -21.67 2.22 -6.00
N ARG A 12 -21.69 3.55 -5.89
CA ARG A 12 -22.83 4.45 -6.07
C ARG A 12 -23.92 4.36 -5.01
N ARG A 13 -23.80 3.52 -3.99
CA ARG A 13 -24.70 3.48 -2.83
C ARG A 13 -24.19 4.41 -1.75
N ARG A 14 -25.09 5.18 -1.16
CA ARG A 14 -24.77 6.02 -0.01
C ARG A 14 -24.48 5.12 1.19
N VAL A 15 -23.29 5.28 1.78
CA VAL A 15 -22.85 4.55 2.96
C VAL A 15 -23.20 5.33 4.23
N GLY A 16 -23.03 6.64 4.18
CA GLY A 16 -23.27 7.51 5.31
C GLY A 16 -22.74 8.92 5.10
N THR A 17 -22.76 9.70 6.15
CA THR A 17 -22.39 11.11 6.15
C THR A 17 -21.26 11.35 7.16
N VAL A 18 -20.21 12.00 6.70
CA VAL A 18 -19.12 12.52 7.54
C VAL A 18 -19.37 14.00 7.75
N SER A 19 -19.28 14.47 8.98
CA SER A 19 -19.43 15.89 9.30
C SER A 19 -18.27 16.37 10.16
N ASP A 20 -17.89 17.63 10.01
CA ASP A 20 -16.95 18.33 10.87
C ASP A 20 -17.61 19.60 11.39
N GLU A 21 -17.78 19.67 12.69
CA GLU A 21 -18.28 20.84 13.40
C GLU A 21 -17.22 21.34 14.39
N ASN A 22 -16.58 22.45 14.03
CA ASN A 22 -15.53 23.09 14.84
C ASN A 22 -14.34 22.13 15.20
N GLY A 23 -13.96 21.24 14.29
CA GLY A 23 -12.86 20.29 14.48
C GLY A 23 -13.26 19.00 15.20
N VAL A 24 -14.54 18.81 15.51
CA VAL A 24 -15.11 17.55 16.00
C VAL A 24 -15.74 16.83 14.81
N TRP A 25 -15.18 15.67 14.46
CA TRP A 25 -15.69 14.89 13.36
C TRP A 25 -16.74 13.89 13.84
N SER A 26 -17.72 13.63 12.99
CA SER A 26 -18.73 12.60 13.22
C SER A 26 -19.02 11.83 11.94
N PHE A 27 -19.49 10.59 12.10
CA PHE A 27 -19.97 9.74 11.00
C PHE A 27 -21.27 9.07 11.37
N THR A 28 -22.21 9.09 10.45
CA THR A 28 -23.52 8.44 10.60
C THR A 28 -23.78 7.56 9.38
N TYR A 29 -24.10 6.29 9.60
CA TYR A 29 -24.55 5.40 8.53
C TYR A 29 -25.89 5.84 7.96
N ASP A 30 -26.05 5.64 6.66
CA ASP A 30 -27.35 5.78 5.99
C ASP A 30 -28.25 4.57 6.34
N GLU A 31 -29.55 4.80 6.53
CA GLU A 31 -30.51 3.73 6.87
C GLU A 31 -30.62 2.66 5.78
N GLU A 32 -30.56 3.06 4.49
CA GLU A 32 -30.57 2.13 3.36
C GLU A 32 -29.30 1.27 3.34
N TRP A 33 -28.15 1.84 3.77
CA TRP A 33 -26.91 1.08 3.90
C TRP A 33 -27.01 0.03 5.01
N LEU A 34 -27.54 0.40 6.15
CA LEU A 34 -27.73 -0.54 7.29
C LEU A 34 -28.64 -1.71 6.92
N GLY A 35 -29.62 -1.49 6.05
CA GLY A 35 -30.53 -2.54 5.52
C GLY A 35 -29.99 -3.30 4.29
N TYR A 36 -28.83 -2.94 3.75
CA TYR A 36 -28.33 -3.57 2.53
C TYR A 36 -27.61 -4.89 2.82
N GLY A 37 -27.99 -5.96 2.12
CA GLY A 37 -27.49 -7.32 2.38
C GLY A 37 -25.99 -7.52 2.21
N ASP A 38 -25.33 -6.72 1.33
CA ASP A 38 -23.88 -6.73 1.11
C ASP A 38 -23.16 -5.56 1.82
N ALA A 39 -23.83 -4.89 2.77
CA ALA A 39 -23.23 -3.82 3.53
C ALA A 39 -21.99 -4.30 4.30
N PHE A 40 -21.00 -3.46 4.40
CA PHE A 40 -19.82 -3.66 5.23
C PHE A 40 -19.68 -2.52 6.23
N ALA A 41 -19.12 -2.81 7.40
CA ALA A 41 -18.70 -1.77 8.34
C ALA A 41 -17.41 -1.12 7.84
N LEU A 42 -17.30 0.21 7.97
CA LEU A 42 -16.09 0.95 7.50
C LEU A 42 -14.81 0.37 8.12
N SER A 43 -14.84 0.13 9.43
CA SER A 43 -13.81 -0.61 10.17
C SER A 43 -14.44 -1.18 11.44
N PRO A 44 -13.73 -1.97 12.27
CA PRO A 44 -14.26 -2.45 13.55
C PRO A 44 -14.73 -1.35 14.50
N ALA A 45 -14.14 -0.14 14.40
CA ALA A 45 -14.56 1.02 15.19
C ALA A 45 -15.94 1.56 14.80
N PHE A 46 -16.45 1.18 13.62
CA PHE A 46 -17.74 1.62 13.07
C PHE A 46 -18.71 0.45 12.94
N ALA A 47 -18.98 -0.25 14.03
CA ALA A 47 -20.01 -1.29 14.05
C ALA A 47 -21.36 -0.71 13.61
N PHE A 48 -22.21 -1.52 12.95
CA PHE A 48 -23.49 -1.07 12.45
C PHE A 48 -24.41 -0.55 13.56
N GLN A 49 -24.77 0.71 13.47
CA GLN A 49 -25.74 1.39 14.35
C GLN A 49 -26.31 2.62 13.65
N SER A 50 -27.50 3.06 14.08
CA SER A 50 -28.13 4.30 13.59
C SER A 50 -27.62 5.56 14.28
N ALA A 51 -27.05 5.42 15.50
CA ALA A 51 -26.44 6.55 16.21
C ALA A 51 -25.13 6.98 15.54
N SER A 52 -24.85 8.29 15.61
CA SER A 52 -23.61 8.85 15.08
C SER A 52 -22.41 8.42 15.93
N PHE A 53 -21.30 8.11 15.26
CA PHE A 53 -19.99 8.06 15.87
C PHE A 53 -19.45 9.49 15.95
N VAL A 54 -18.95 9.90 17.09
CA VAL A 54 -18.46 11.27 17.33
C VAL A 54 -17.07 11.20 17.93
N ASP A 55 -16.14 11.95 17.38
CA ASP A 55 -14.77 12.04 17.88
C ASP A 55 -14.74 12.70 19.27
N GLY A 56 -13.90 12.12 20.13
CA GLY A 56 -13.57 12.70 21.43
C GLY A 56 -12.38 13.67 21.38
N SER A 57 -11.93 14.08 22.54
CA SER A 57 -10.76 14.95 22.67
C SER A 57 -9.42 14.23 22.37
N SER A 58 -9.29 12.98 22.79
CA SER A 58 -8.07 12.16 22.67
C SER A 58 -8.22 10.98 21.72
N GLU A 59 -9.40 10.41 21.60
CA GLU A 59 -9.72 9.35 20.65
C GLU A 59 -10.58 9.91 19.54
N ARG A 60 -10.10 9.80 18.30
CA ARG A 60 -10.73 10.40 17.12
C ARG A 60 -10.92 9.37 16.01
N PRO A 61 -11.71 8.33 16.22
CA PRO A 61 -11.86 7.24 15.28
C PRO A 61 -12.34 7.71 13.90
N VAL A 62 -13.22 8.70 13.82
CA VAL A 62 -13.73 9.22 12.55
C VAL A 62 -12.62 9.93 11.79
N GLN A 63 -11.95 10.91 12.39
CA GLN A 63 -10.86 11.64 11.76
C GLN A 63 -9.73 10.68 11.36
N TRP A 64 -9.31 9.77 12.24
CA TRP A 64 -8.22 8.83 11.96
C TRP A 64 -8.54 7.92 10.78
N PHE A 65 -9.76 7.38 10.72
CA PHE A 65 -10.18 6.51 9.62
C PHE A 65 -10.08 7.22 8.27
N PHE A 66 -10.65 8.41 8.16
CA PHE A 66 -10.69 9.14 6.90
C PHE A 66 -9.34 9.78 6.54
N ASP A 67 -8.55 10.25 7.52
CA ASP A 67 -7.21 10.77 7.28
C ASP A 67 -6.25 9.69 6.76
N ASN A 68 -6.41 8.43 7.20
CA ASN A 68 -5.64 7.30 6.69
C ASN A 68 -5.90 6.95 5.21
N LEU A 69 -6.96 7.46 4.59
CA LEU A 69 -7.20 7.35 3.14
C LEU A 69 -6.32 8.30 2.32
N LEU A 70 -5.73 9.30 2.95
CA LEU A 70 -4.94 10.34 2.29
C LEU A 70 -3.47 9.92 2.17
N PRO A 71 -2.74 10.49 1.20
CA PRO A 71 -1.29 10.34 1.11
C PRO A 71 -0.57 10.91 2.33
N GLU A 72 0.71 10.58 2.43
CA GLU A 72 1.59 10.96 3.53
C GLU A 72 2.79 11.75 3.02
N GLU A 73 3.52 12.34 3.95
CA GLU A 73 4.83 12.95 3.76
C GLU A 73 4.89 13.90 2.53
N GLU A 74 5.86 13.71 1.63
CA GLU A 74 6.07 14.56 0.46
C GLU A 74 4.87 14.58 -0.50
N MET A 75 4.23 13.42 -0.70
CA MET A 75 3.05 13.34 -1.56
C MET A 75 1.89 14.16 -1.00
N ARG A 76 1.66 14.10 0.33
CA ARG A 76 0.62 14.89 0.98
C ARG A 76 0.90 16.39 0.83
N ALA A 77 2.16 16.82 1.04
CA ALA A 77 2.54 18.21 0.85
C ALA A 77 2.37 18.68 -0.60
N ALA A 78 2.67 17.83 -1.58
CA ALA A 78 2.46 18.14 -3.00
C ALA A 78 0.98 18.31 -3.34
N LEU A 79 0.12 17.39 -2.87
CA LEU A 79 -1.33 17.47 -3.07
C LEU A 79 -1.95 18.66 -2.34
N ALA A 80 -1.48 19.00 -1.14
CA ALA A 80 -1.95 20.15 -0.39
C ALA A 80 -1.67 21.48 -1.14
N ARG A 81 -0.48 21.62 -1.73
CA ARG A 81 -0.16 22.75 -2.60
C ARG A 81 -1.08 22.84 -3.82
N GLU A 82 -1.35 21.71 -4.47
CA GLU A 82 -2.25 21.65 -5.64
C GLU A 82 -3.69 22.03 -5.26
N ALA A 83 -4.18 21.54 -4.14
CA ALA A 83 -5.52 21.83 -3.63
C ALA A 83 -5.63 23.23 -2.97
N THR A 84 -4.51 23.91 -2.76
CA THR A 84 -4.45 25.20 -2.03
C THR A 84 -5.02 25.09 -0.61
N VAL A 85 -4.69 24.00 0.07
CA VAL A 85 -5.07 23.74 1.47
C VAL A 85 -3.83 23.47 2.32
N ASP A 86 -3.96 23.54 3.66
CA ASP A 86 -2.89 23.11 4.56
C ASP A 86 -2.72 21.59 4.51
N ALA A 87 -1.48 21.10 4.58
CA ALA A 87 -1.19 19.66 4.57
C ALA A 87 -1.78 18.92 5.79
N ASN A 88 -2.05 19.64 6.89
CA ASN A 88 -2.70 19.10 8.07
C ASN A 88 -4.24 19.21 8.01
N ASP A 89 -4.80 19.92 7.04
CA ASP A 89 -6.25 19.95 6.82
C ASP A 89 -6.71 18.70 6.08
N ALA A 90 -6.88 17.61 6.84
CA ALA A 90 -7.39 16.34 6.29
C ALA A 90 -8.76 16.53 5.62
N TRP A 91 -9.64 17.38 6.19
CA TRP A 91 -10.94 17.66 5.60
C TRP A 91 -10.84 18.28 4.21
N GLY A 92 -10.04 19.34 4.08
CA GLY A 92 -9.83 20.03 2.80
C GLY A 92 -9.27 19.10 1.74
N LEU A 93 -8.32 18.22 2.13
CA LEU A 93 -7.76 17.21 1.23
C LEU A 93 -8.80 16.16 0.80
N LEU A 94 -9.62 15.67 1.73
CA LEU A 94 -10.70 14.71 1.42
C LEU A 94 -11.76 15.32 0.53
N ALA A 95 -12.16 16.56 0.78
CA ALA A 95 -13.12 17.27 -0.07
C ALA A 95 -12.60 17.45 -1.50
N TYR A 96 -11.29 17.62 -1.67
CA TYR A 96 -10.68 17.83 -2.98
C TYR A 96 -10.39 16.52 -3.73
N TYR A 97 -9.84 15.49 -3.04
CA TYR A 97 -9.35 14.25 -3.65
C TYR A 97 -10.22 13.02 -3.38
N GLY A 98 -11.26 13.11 -2.57
CA GLY A 98 -12.07 11.96 -2.12
C GLY A 98 -12.89 11.24 -3.20
N ARG A 99 -12.84 11.72 -4.46
CA ARG A 99 -13.56 11.09 -5.59
C ARG A 99 -13.06 9.69 -5.92
N GLU A 100 -11.82 9.37 -5.63
CA GLU A 100 -11.29 8.00 -5.63
C GLU A 100 -10.17 7.86 -4.61
N SER A 101 -10.29 6.84 -3.77
CA SER A 101 -9.32 6.47 -2.74
C SER A 101 -8.96 4.98 -2.84
N ALA A 102 -8.15 4.49 -1.92
CA ALA A 102 -8.01 3.05 -1.69
C ALA A 102 -9.36 2.45 -1.26
N GLY A 103 -9.63 1.22 -1.72
CA GLY A 103 -10.89 0.54 -1.43
C GLY A 103 -12.07 1.07 -2.23
N ALA A 104 -13.26 1.03 -1.61
CA ALA A 104 -14.54 1.28 -2.28
C ALA A 104 -15.06 2.72 -2.12
N LEU A 105 -14.51 3.51 -1.19
CA LEU A 105 -15.13 4.78 -0.83
C LEU A 105 -14.89 5.88 -1.88
N THR A 106 -15.97 6.63 -2.12
CA THR A 106 -15.98 7.91 -2.81
C THR A 106 -16.60 8.93 -1.85
N LEU A 107 -15.94 10.07 -1.66
CA LEU A 107 -16.42 11.17 -0.83
C LEU A 107 -16.81 12.34 -1.72
N LEU A 108 -18.05 12.82 -1.57
CA LEU A 108 -18.61 13.92 -2.36
C LEU A 108 -19.23 14.96 -1.43
N ALA A 109 -19.25 16.21 -1.86
CA ALA A 109 -20.03 17.23 -1.15
C ALA A 109 -21.53 16.87 -1.17
N GLU A 110 -22.27 17.34 -0.19
CA GLU A 110 -23.70 17.09 -0.13
C GLU A 110 -24.41 17.64 -1.39
N GLY A 111 -25.27 16.83 -2.00
CA GLY A 111 -25.95 17.16 -3.27
C GLY A 111 -25.10 16.98 -4.52
N GLU A 112 -23.81 16.73 -4.40
CA GLU A 112 -22.94 16.42 -5.54
C GLU A 112 -23.17 14.98 -6.02
N ARG A 113 -23.08 14.77 -7.34
CA ARG A 113 -23.16 13.45 -7.96
C ARG A 113 -21.90 13.16 -8.76
N GLU A 114 -21.47 11.89 -8.78
CA GLU A 114 -20.41 11.48 -9.70
C GLU A 114 -20.86 11.69 -11.16
N ALA A 115 -19.98 12.28 -11.97
CA ALA A 115 -20.16 12.32 -13.41
C ALA A 115 -20.15 10.91 -14.00
N SER A 116 -20.68 10.76 -15.22
CA SER A 116 -20.65 9.49 -15.95
C SER A 116 -19.22 8.97 -16.06
N GLY A 117 -19.06 7.66 -15.91
CA GLY A 117 -17.78 6.98 -16.09
C GLY A 117 -17.29 7.01 -17.53
N GLY A 118 -15.99 6.89 -17.71
CA GLY A 118 -15.34 6.80 -19.02
C GLY A 118 -13.83 6.68 -18.88
N LEU A 119 -13.15 6.43 -19.99
CA LEU A 119 -11.69 6.31 -20.06
C LEU A 119 -11.16 7.28 -21.12
N GLN A 120 -10.11 8.02 -20.79
CA GLN A 120 -9.41 8.95 -21.67
C GLN A 120 -7.99 8.44 -21.96
N PRO A 121 -7.54 8.41 -23.23
CA PRO A 121 -6.19 8.01 -23.56
C PRO A 121 -5.12 8.92 -22.93
N LEU A 122 -4.08 8.32 -22.38
CA LEU A 122 -2.88 9.00 -21.89
C LEU A 122 -1.69 8.58 -22.76
N SER A 123 -1.13 9.50 -23.54
CA SER A 123 0.05 9.18 -24.34
C SER A 123 1.30 8.97 -23.47
N TYR A 124 2.21 8.12 -23.92
CA TYR A 124 3.51 7.91 -23.29
C TYR A 124 4.31 9.21 -23.13
N ALA A 125 4.26 10.07 -24.16
CA ALA A 125 4.94 11.38 -24.12
C ALA A 125 4.35 12.30 -23.03
N ASN A 126 3.03 12.30 -22.85
CA ASN A 126 2.39 13.09 -21.80
C ASN A 126 2.75 12.56 -20.42
N LEU A 127 2.70 11.23 -20.21
CA LEU A 127 3.10 10.62 -18.94
C LEU A 127 4.58 10.93 -18.62
N ASP A 128 5.48 10.80 -19.59
CA ASP A 128 6.90 11.13 -19.40
C ASP A 128 7.10 12.62 -19.03
N ALA A 129 6.36 13.52 -19.68
CA ALA A 129 6.42 14.93 -19.34
C ALA A 129 5.96 15.21 -17.89
N ARG A 130 4.90 14.53 -17.42
CA ARG A 130 4.46 14.62 -16.00
C ARG A 130 5.52 14.07 -15.05
N ILE A 131 6.15 12.93 -15.38
CA ILE A 131 7.20 12.33 -14.55
C ILE A 131 8.41 13.27 -14.46
N ARG A 132 8.80 13.91 -15.57
CA ARG A 132 9.92 14.87 -15.57
C ARG A 132 9.63 16.14 -14.77
N ALA A 133 8.37 16.52 -14.64
CA ALA A 133 7.97 17.68 -13.84
C ALA A 133 7.94 17.44 -12.33
N MET A 134 8.16 16.19 -11.87
CA MET A 134 8.30 15.88 -10.45
C MET A 134 9.68 16.31 -9.93
N PRO A 135 9.82 16.70 -8.66
CA PRO A 135 8.78 16.79 -7.63
C PRO A 135 8.04 18.14 -7.60
N GLU A 136 8.36 19.08 -8.49
CA GLU A 136 7.80 20.45 -8.49
C GLU A 136 6.29 20.44 -8.71
N ARG A 137 5.80 19.47 -9.51
CA ARG A 137 4.37 19.22 -9.71
C ARG A 137 4.04 17.78 -9.36
N ALA A 138 2.89 17.57 -8.70
CA ALA A 138 2.39 16.23 -8.44
C ALA A 138 2.12 15.50 -9.78
N LEU A 139 2.40 14.20 -9.83
CA LEU A 139 2.14 13.36 -11.00
C LEU A 139 0.66 13.38 -11.42
N THR A 140 -0.23 13.61 -10.45
CA THR A 140 -1.69 13.71 -10.61
C THR A 140 -2.19 15.11 -11.00
N ALA A 141 -1.33 16.14 -11.03
CA ALA A 141 -1.73 17.54 -11.18
C ALA A 141 -2.58 17.84 -12.42
N THR A 142 -2.43 17.04 -13.49
CA THR A 142 -3.20 17.16 -14.73
C THR A 142 -4.08 15.94 -14.99
N ALA A 143 -4.24 15.06 -14.00
CA ALA A 143 -5.15 13.92 -14.13
C ALA A 143 -6.61 14.44 -14.18
N PRO A 144 -7.45 13.88 -15.06
CA PRO A 144 -8.81 14.36 -15.26
C PRO A 144 -9.72 14.09 -14.03
N LYS A 145 -9.39 13.08 -13.24
CA LYS A 145 -10.08 12.74 -12.01
C LYS A 145 -9.18 13.02 -10.80
N ARG A 146 -9.73 13.72 -9.81
CA ARG A 146 -9.02 13.96 -8.55
C ARG A 146 -9.04 12.70 -7.71
N MET A 147 -7.86 12.17 -7.44
CA MET A 147 -7.67 10.87 -6.81
C MET A 147 -6.64 10.96 -5.72
N SER A 148 -6.84 10.21 -4.64
CA SER A 148 -5.81 9.98 -3.63
C SER A 148 -5.56 8.48 -3.46
N ALA A 149 -4.31 8.13 -3.19
CA ALA A 149 -3.93 6.79 -2.77
C ALA A 149 -2.92 6.93 -1.65
N ALA A 150 -3.15 6.23 -0.54
CA ALA A 150 -2.26 6.25 0.63
C ALA A 150 -0.80 5.94 0.27
N GLY A 151 0.14 6.43 1.08
CA GLY A 151 1.58 6.25 0.93
C GLY A 151 2.33 7.52 0.52
N ALA A 152 3.66 7.50 0.66
CA ALA A 152 4.52 8.68 0.50
C ALA A 152 5.00 8.92 -0.94
N GLN A 153 5.14 7.85 -1.75
CA GLN A 153 5.65 7.93 -3.12
C GLN A 153 4.63 8.48 -4.10
N GLN A 154 5.09 9.27 -5.09
CA GLN A 154 4.29 9.74 -6.22
C GLN A 154 3.73 8.57 -7.02
N LYS A 155 2.44 8.61 -7.30
CA LYS A 155 1.73 7.55 -8.00
C LYS A 155 0.57 8.10 -8.83
N LEU A 156 0.21 7.37 -9.89
CA LEU A 156 -0.94 7.69 -10.74
C LEU A 156 -1.87 6.48 -10.81
N LEU A 157 -3.16 6.72 -10.62
CA LEU A 157 -4.20 5.71 -10.81
C LEU A 157 -4.66 5.74 -12.28
N LEU A 158 -4.59 4.60 -12.95
CA LEU A 158 -4.92 4.47 -14.37
C LEU A 158 -5.48 3.09 -14.70
N THR A 159 -5.78 2.85 -15.97
CA THR A 159 -6.11 1.54 -16.52
C THR A 159 -5.15 1.21 -17.66
N LEU A 160 -4.53 0.04 -17.60
CA LEU A 160 -3.80 -0.56 -18.72
C LEU A 160 -4.75 -1.42 -19.55
N ARG A 161 -4.62 -1.34 -20.87
CA ARG A 161 -5.30 -2.24 -21.81
C ARG A 161 -4.27 -2.82 -22.77
N GLY A 162 -4.48 -4.05 -23.21
CA GLY A 162 -3.53 -4.75 -24.08
C GLY A 162 -2.48 -5.54 -23.28
N ASN A 163 -1.36 -5.86 -23.92
CA ASN A 163 -0.30 -6.69 -23.38
C ASN A 163 1.08 -6.05 -23.60
N ALA A 164 2.05 -6.48 -22.79
CA ALA A 164 3.45 -6.07 -22.97
C ALA A 164 3.95 -6.45 -24.39
N PRO A 165 4.81 -5.60 -25.01
CA PRO A 165 5.34 -4.35 -24.45
C PRO A 165 4.44 -3.12 -24.75
N GLU A 166 3.38 -3.27 -25.53
CA GLU A 166 2.54 -2.17 -26.02
C GLU A 166 1.23 -2.10 -25.23
N TYR A 167 1.23 -1.32 -24.14
CA TYR A 167 0.03 -1.03 -23.40
C TYR A 167 -0.61 0.28 -23.86
N GLU A 168 -1.93 0.30 -23.99
CA GLU A 168 -2.71 1.52 -24.01
C GLU A 168 -2.89 2.01 -22.57
N LEU A 169 -2.50 3.27 -22.30
CA LEU A 169 -2.68 3.90 -21.00
C LEU A 169 -3.97 4.73 -21.04
N LEU A 170 -4.81 4.53 -20.04
CA LEU A 170 -6.12 5.19 -19.96
C LEU A 170 -6.31 5.80 -18.57
N GLU A 171 -6.72 7.07 -18.52
CA GLU A 171 -7.08 7.75 -17.28
C GLU A 171 -8.59 7.65 -17.05
N PRO A 172 -9.04 7.28 -15.84
CA PRO A 172 -10.46 7.19 -15.53
C PRO A 172 -11.10 8.59 -15.40
N LEU A 173 -12.33 8.70 -15.86
CA LEU A 173 -13.20 9.89 -15.75
C LEU A 173 -14.39 9.56 -14.84
N GLY A 174 -14.91 10.56 -14.15
CA GLY A 174 -16.15 10.45 -13.37
C GLY A 174 -16.19 9.21 -12.48
N SER A 175 -17.23 8.39 -12.61
CA SER A 175 -17.44 7.18 -11.82
C SER A 175 -16.61 5.96 -12.26
N GLU A 176 -15.86 6.06 -13.37
CA GLU A 176 -15.01 4.95 -13.83
C GLU A 176 -13.94 4.59 -12.78
N PRO A 177 -13.81 3.34 -12.35
CA PRO A 177 -12.77 2.95 -11.44
C PRO A 177 -11.40 2.84 -12.14
N SER A 178 -10.32 3.26 -11.48
CA SER A 178 -8.97 2.91 -11.92
C SER A 178 -8.70 1.43 -11.65
N MET A 179 -7.98 0.76 -12.55
CA MET A 179 -7.66 -0.66 -12.45
C MET A 179 -6.25 -0.94 -11.99
N HIS A 180 -5.36 0.04 -12.14
CA HIS A 180 -3.93 -0.10 -11.88
C HIS A 180 -3.41 1.12 -11.11
N LEU A 181 -2.29 0.90 -10.44
CA LEU A 181 -1.52 1.96 -9.80
C LEU A 181 -0.12 1.96 -10.42
N LEU A 182 0.29 3.11 -10.95
CA LEU A 182 1.60 3.33 -11.57
C LEU A 182 2.49 4.13 -10.63
N LYS A 183 3.73 3.67 -10.42
CA LYS A 183 4.78 4.37 -9.70
C LYS A 183 5.99 4.55 -10.62
N PRO A 184 6.39 5.78 -10.97
CA PRO A 184 7.66 6.02 -11.65
C PRO A 184 8.83 5.91 -10.66
N ASP A 185 10.05 5.93 -11.19
CA ASP A 185 11.24 6.06 -10.35
C ASP A 185 11.11 7.28 -9.41
N MET A 186 11.52 7.09 -8.17
CA MET A 186 11.62 8.17 -7.20
C MET A 186 12.61 9.24 -7.67
N ARG A 187 12.25 10.51 -7.47
CA ARG A 187 13.12 11.64 -7.76
C ARG A 187 13.95 12.09 -6.57
N SER A 188 13.68 11.53 -5.39
CA SER A 188 14.47 11.80 -4.19
C SER A 188 15.90 11.27 -4.33
N THR A 189 16.86 12.08 -3.89
CA THR A 189 18.28 11.73 -3.90
C THR A 189 18.51 10.47 -3.05
N GLY A 190 19.30 9.53 -3.57
CA GLY A 190 19.68 8.31 -2.84
C GLY A 190 18.80 7.08 -3.12
N TYR A 191 17.73 7.21 -3.90
CA TYR A 191 16.81 6.10 -4.22
C TYR A 191 16.63 5.89 -5.74
N PRO A 192 17.71 5.76 -6.54
CA PRO A 192 17.58 5.55 -7.97
C PRO A 192 17.01 4.17 -8.28
N HIS A 193 16.36 4.06 -9.45
CA HIS A 193 15.86 2.78 -9.98
C HIS A 193 14.83 2.09 -9.08
N SER A 194 14.00 2.86 -8.36
CA SER A 194 13.00 2.32 -7.42
C SER A 194 11.92 1.49 -8.11
N ALA A 195 11.56 1.84 -9.35
CA ALA A 195 10.55 1.11 -10.12
C ALA A 195 10.97 -0.34 -10.42
N ILE A 196 12.21 -0.56 -10.85
CA ILE A 196 12.68 -1.92 -11.13
C ILE A 196 12.98 -2.71 -9.85
N ASN A 197 13.36 -2.04 -8.77
CA ASN A 197 13.52 -2.64 -7.45
C ASN A 197 12.20 -3.27 -6.98
N GLU A 198 11.13 -2.47 -6.95
CA GLU A 198 9.81 -2.94 -6.53
C GLU A 198 9.29 -4.02 -7.48
N PHE A 199 9.46 -3.84 -8.80
CA PHE A 199 9.08 -4.86 -9.79
C PHE A 199 9.76 -6.20 -9.54
N PHE A 200 11.08 -6.22 -9.33
CA PHE A 200 11.83 -7.44 -9.03
C PHE A 200 11.37 -8.11 -7.74
N CYS A 201 11.24 -7.35 -6.66
CA CYS A 201 10.82 -7.88 -5.36
C CYS A 201 9.40 -8.46 -5.41
N MET A 202 8.46 -7.77 -6.07
CA MET A 202 7.09 -8.26 -6.24
C MET A 202 7.02 -9.51 -7.12
N ARG A 203 7.80 -9.58 -8.20
CA ARG A 203 7.91 -10.79 -9.05
C ARG A 203 8.52 -11.96 -8.29
N LEU A 204 9.52 -11.70 -7.44
CA LEU A 204 10.10 -12.73 -6.57
C LEU A 204 9.10 -13.20 -5.51
N ALA A 205 8.36 -12.30 -4.89
CA ALA A 205 7.29 -12.64 -3.95
C ALA A 205 6.24 -13.57 -4.58
N GLN A 206 5.80 -13.24 -5.80
CA GLN A 206 4.88 -14.07 -6.57
C GLN A 206 5.47 -15.46 -6.85
N ALA A 207 6.73 -15.52 -7.30
CA ALA A 207 7.43 -16.78 -7.59
C ALA A 207 7.63 -17.65 -6.34
N MET A 208 7.74 -17.04 -5.16
CA MET A 208 7.83 -17.71 -3.85
C MET A 208 6.47 -18.03 -3.24
N GLY A 209 5.35 -17.76 -3.94
CA GLY A 209 4.00 -18.10 -3.53
C GLY A 209 3.37 -17.21 -2.49
N LEU A 210 3.83 -15.96 -2.33
CA LEU A 210 3.11 -14.95 -1.56
C LEU A 210 1.89 -14.48 -2.37
N PRO A 211 0.75 -14.22 -1.71
CA PRO A 211 -0.40 -13.62 -2.37
C PRO A 211 -0.10 -12.14 -2.66
N VAL A 212 0.24 -11.84 -3.90
CA VAL A 212 0.52 -10.50 -4.41
C VAL A 212 -0.23 -10.28 -5.72
N PRO A 213 -0.66 -9.04 -6.04
CA PRO A 213 -1.29 -8.73 -7.31
C PRO A 213 -0.32 -8.88 -8.49
N PRO A 214 -0.83 -9.06 -9.71
CA PRO A 214 -0.02 -8.97 -10.93
C PRO A 214 0.70 -7.63 -11.04
N THR A 215 1.89 -7.66 -11.65
CA THR A 215 2.73 -6.47 -11.83
C THR A 215 3.26 -6.36 -13.24
N HIS A 216 3.42 -5.12 -13.72
CA HIS A 216 3.90 -4.78 -15.04
C HIS A 216 5.04 -3.78 -14.95
N PHE A 217 5.85 -3.72 -15.98
CA PHE A 217 6.94 -2.76 -16.10
C PHE A 217 6.86 -2.04 -17.43
N LEU A 218 6.93 -0.71 -17.42
CA LEU A 218 6.81 0.14 -18.60
C LEU A 218 8.01 1.07 -18.70
N ARG A 219 8.35 1.46 -19.95
CA ARG A 219 9.26 2.56 -20.25
C ARG A 219 8.55 3.59 -21.13
N VAL A 220 8.44 4.83 -20.64
CA VAL A 220 7.64 5.90 -21.29
C VAL A 220 8.40 7.18 -21.71
N PRO A 221 9.72 7.36 -21.86
CA PRO A 221 10.87 6.48 -21.61
C PRO A 221 11.25 6.29 -20.14
N SER A 222 10.76 7.09 -19.22
CA SER A 222 10.99 6.90 -17.77
C SER A 222 10.52 5.53 -17.33
N ALA A 223 11.28 4.89 -16.44
CA ALA A 223 10.90 3.61 -15.87
C ALA A 223 9.66 3.75 -14.96
N CYS A 224 8.70 2.86 -15.13
CA CYS A 224 7.47 2.83 -14.35
C CYS A 224 7.14 1.40 -13.93
N TYR A 225 6.95 1.21 -12.65
CA TYR A 225 6.32 0.02 -12.06
C TYR A 225 4.81 0.21 -12.07
N VAL A 226 4.07 -0.85 -12.41
CA VAL A 226 2.61 -0.84 -12.38
C VAL A 226 2.11 -2.10 -11.69
N ILE A 227 1.10 -1.96 -10.85
CA ILE A 227 0.47 -3.04 -10.11
C ILE A 227 -1.04 -3.02 -10.33
N ASP A 228 -1.63 -4.20 -10.51
CA ASP A 228 -3.07 -4.36 -10.55
C ASP A 228 -3.69 -4.01 -9.21
N ARG A 229 -4.81 -3.34 -9.22
CA ARG A 229 -5.56 -3.04 -8.00
C ARG A 229 -6.34 -4.28 -7.56
N PHE A 230 -5.93 -4.86 -6.45
CA PHE A 230 -6.60 -6.03 -5.84
C PHE A 230 -7.97 -5.68 -5.24
N ASP A 231 -8.22 -4.40 -5.00
CA ASP A 231 -9.49 -3.87 -4.51
C ASP A 231 -10.52 -3.60 -5.64
N ARG A 232 -10.37 -4.30 -6.77
CA ARG A 232 -11.28 -4.28 -7.92
C ARG A 232 -11.79 -5.68 -8.22
N ASP A 233 -13.13 -5.83 -8.21
CA ASP A 233 -13.78 -7.06 -8.64
C ASP A 233 -14.06 -7.00 -10.14
N ILE A 234 -13.15 -7.57 -10.91
CA ILE A 234 -13.24 -7.63 -12.37
C ILE A 234 -14.20 -8.71 -12.89
N SER A 235 -14.72 -9.56 -12.01
CA SER A 235 -15.72 -10.58 -12.37
C SER A 235 -17.14 -9.98 -12.46
N SER A 236 -17.33 -8.76 -11.96
CA SER A 236 -18.60 -8.04 -12.02
C SER A 236 -18.61 -7.00 -13.16
N GLU A 237 -19.79 -6.78 -13.75
CA GLU A 237 -20.00 -5.71 -14.73
C GLU A 237 -21.22 -4.86 -14.29
N PRO A 238 -21.04 -3.56 -14.05
CA PRO A 238 -19.72 -2.84 -14.04
C PRO A 238 -18.78 -3.33 -12.96
N VAL A 239 -17.46 -3.10 -13.15
CA VAL A 239 -16.42 -3.42 -12.15
C VAL A 239 -16.78 -2.82 -10.79
N ARG A 240 -16.76 -3.65 -9.74
CA ARG A 240 -17.05 -3.23 -8.37
C ARG A 240 -15.76 -2.91 -7.63
N ARG A 241 -15.83 -1.87 -6.80
CA ARG A 241 -14.77 -1.55 -5.84
C ARG A 241 -14.99 -2.37 -4.57
N LEU A 242 -13.96 -3.08 -4.11
CA LEU A 242 -13.98 -3.82 -2.86
C LEU A 242 -13.50 -2.90 -1.73
N HIS A 243 -14.22 -2.88 -0.61
CA HIS A 243 -13.77 -2.07 0.51
C HIS A 243 -12.54 -2.70 1.15
N THR A 244 -11.49 -1.89 1.26
CA THR A 244 -10.19 -2.30 1.77
C THR A 244 -9.70 -1.25 2.75
N ILE A 245 -9.18 -1.69 3.88
CA ILE A 245 -8.62 -0.86 4.93
C ILE A 245 -7.22 -1.36 5.29
N ASP A 246 -6.33 -0.46 5.70
CA ASP A 246 -5.01 -0.86 6.22
C ASP A 246 -5.08 -1.24 7.71
N ALA A 247 -3.98 -1.77 8.26
CA ALA A 247 -3.95 -2.19 9.65
C ALA A 247 -4.13 -1.02 10.63
N MET A 248 -3.80 0.22 10.23
CA MET A 248 -4.06 1.40 11.06
C MET A 248 -5.56 1.65 11.21
N GLN A 249 -6.30 1.58 10.10
CA GLN A 249 -7.76 1.72 10.08
C GLN A 249 -8.46 0.54 10.77
N LEU A 250 -7.94 -0.69 10.59
CA LEU A 250 -8.47 -1.88 11.26
C LEU A 250 -8.37 -1.79 12.78
N LEU A 251 -7.23 -1.26 13.29
CA LEU A 251 -6.91 -1.16 14.71
C LEU A 251 -7.27 0.21 15.32
N ASN A 252 -7.90 1.09 14.55
CA ASN A 252 -8.27 2.43 14.97
C ASN A 252 -7.08 3.27 15.47
N TYR A 253 -6.00 3.33 14.69
CA TYR A 253 -4.81 4.11 14.99
C TYR A 253 -4.73 5.38 14.15
N ASP A 254 -4.23 6.46 14.75
CA ASP A 254 -3.79 7.65 14.02
C ASP A 254 -2.61 7.33 13.10
N ARG A 255 -2.56 7.92 11.90
CA ARG A 255 -1.52 7.71 10.88
C ARG A 255 -0.09 7.87 11.39
N SER A 256 0.13 8.69 12.44
CA SER A 256 1.45 8.94 13.03
C SER A 256 2.03 7.72 13.75
N PHE A 257 1.22 6.71 14.06
CA PHE A 257 1.66 5.49 14.76
C PHE A 257 2.11 4.37 13.83
N LYS A 258 2.13 4.56 12.50
CA LYS A 258 2.44 3.51 11.53
C LYS A 258 3.78 2.80 11.79
N TYR A 259 4.78 3.53 12.27
CA TYR A 259 6.10 3.02 12.65
C TYR A 259 6.16 2.60 14.13
N ARG A 260 5.71 3.49 15.01
CA ARG A 260 5.85 3.31 16.47
C ARG A 260 5.16 2.04 16.99
N ASN A 261 4.03 1.68 16.40
CA ASN A 261 3.25 0.52 16.82
C ASN A 261 3.54 -0.72 15.96
N ALA A 262 4.47 -0.65 14.99
CA ALA A 262 4.77 -1.77 14.11
C ALA A 262 5.53 -2.87 14.88
N ASN A 263 4.86 -3.97 15.21
CA ASN A 263 5.45 -5.14 15.83
C ASN A 263 4.57 -6.39 15.63
N ALA A 264 5.12 -7.57 15.91
CA ALA A 264 4.44 -8.84 15.71
C ALA A 264 3.17 -9.00 16.57
N GLN A 265 3.13 -8.42 17.78
CA GLN A 265 1.94 -8.49 18.64
C GLN A 265 0.79 -7.70 18.04
N VAL A 266 1.03 -6.49 17.54
CA VAL A 266 0.01 -5.65 16.88
C VAL A 266 -0.52 -6.33 15.62
N LEU A 267 0.34 -7.00 14.83
CA LEU A 267 -0.12 -7.84 13.72
C LEU A 267 -0.96 -9.02 14.20
N SER A 268 -0.60 -9.65 15.31
CA SER A 268 -1.37 -10.73 15.92
C SER A 268 -2.77 -10.24 16.35
N ASP A 269 -2.85 -9.04 16.92
CA ASP A 269 -4.13 -8.43 17.32
C ASP A 269 -5.01 -8.12 16.09
N ALA A 270 -4.40 -7.63 15.01
CA ALA A 270 -5.11 -7.44 13.73
C ALA A 270 -5.66 -8.76 13.16
N ILE A 271 -4.88 -9.85 13.27
CA ILE A 271 -5.32 -11.20 12.84
C ILE A 271 -6.54 -11.66 13.64
N GLU A 272 -6.61 -11.38 14.94
CA GLU A 272 -7.76 -11.82 15.76
C GLU A 272 -9.10 -11.23 15.32
N ILE A 273 -9.06 -10.09 14.62
CA ILE A 273 -10.25 -9.44 14.04
C ILE A 273 -10.68 -10.15 12.75
N THR A 274 -9.78 -10.86 12.07
CA THR A 274 -10.08 -11.50 10.78
C THR A 274 -10.93 -12.75 10.91
N SER A 275 -11.74 -13.04 9.88
CA SER A 275 -12.53 -14.26 9.78
C SER A 275 -11.68 -15.49 9.40
N THR A 276 -10.48 -15.30 8.84
CA THR A 276 -9.59 -16.38 8.34
C THR A 276 -8.25 -16.40 9.07
N ARG A 277 -8.27 -16.40 10.41
CA ARG A 277 -7.10 -16.23 11.28
C ARG A 277 -5.93 -17.16 10.96
N ALA A 278 -6.19 -18.45 10.75
CA ALA A 278 -5.12 -19.42 10.49
C ALA A 278 -4.36 -19.11 9.20
N VAL A 279 -5.08 -18.75 8.13
CA VAL A 279 -4.49 -18.36 6.84
C VAL A 279 -3.73 -17.04 6.97
N ALA A 280 -4.31 -16.07 7.67
CA ALA A 280 -3.68 -14.77 7.89
C ALA A 280 -2.35 -14.90 8.64
N ARG A 281 -2.27 -15.76 9.69
CA ARG A 281 -1.02 -16.02 10.42
C ARG A 281 0.08 -16.59 9.52
N LEU A 282 -0.26 -17.58 8.69
CA LEU A 282 0.69 -18.20 7.77
C LEU A 282 1.20 -17.20 6.73
N HIS A 283 0.29 -16.42 6.14
CA HIS A 283 0.66 -15.42 5.14
C HIS A 283 1.50 -14.28 5.73
N LEU A 284 1.13 -13.76 6.91
CA LEU A 284 1.91 -12.68 7.55
C LEU A 284 3.30 -13.18 8.01
N PHE A 285 3.42 -14.43 8.43
CA PHE A 285 4.74 -14.98 8.74
C PHE A 285 5.61 -15.13 7.49
N ARG A 286 5.06 -15.63 6.37
CA ARG A 286 5.75 -15.67 5.08
C ARG A 286 6.14 -14.26 4.60
N TRP A 287 5.25 -13.29 4.77
CA TRP A 287 5.51 -11.88 4.46
C TRP A 287 6.66 -11.32 5.29
N ALA A 288 6.72 -11.59 6.60
CA ALA A 288 7.81 -11.14 7.45
C ALA A 288 9.15 -11.77 7.04
N ILE A 289 9.20 -13.09 6.78
CA ILE A 289 10.39 -13.77 6.27
C ILE A 289 10.84 -13.13 4.95
N PHE A 290 9.91 -12.88 4.04
CA PHE A 290 10.21 -12.30 2.73
C PHE A 290 10.78 -10.87 2.86
N ASN A 291 10.20 -10.00 3.69
CA ASN A 291 10.71 -8.65 3.94
C ASN A 291 12.14 -8.67 4.49
N VAL A 292 12.44 -9.60 5.40
CA VAL A 292 13.81 -9.80 5.88
C VAL A 292 14.74 -10.22 4.74
N LEU A 293 14.33 -11.18 3.93
CA LEU A 293 15.15 -11.70 2.82
C LEU A 293 15.50 -10.62 1.80
N ILE A 294 14.54 -9.79 1.40
CA ILE A 294 14.78 -8.71 0.44
C ILE A 294 15.39 -7.45 1.07
N GLY A 295 15.52 -7.40 2.39
CA GLY A 295 16.01 -6.21 3.09
C GLY A 295 15.05 -5.03 3.00
N ASN A 296 13.76 -5.26 3.27
CA ASN A 296 12.77 -4.19 3.37
C ASN A 296 12.75 -3.62 4.79
N ALA A 297 13.44 -2.50 5.00
CA ALA A 297 13.44 -1.78 6.27
C ALA A 297 12.17 -0.93 6.50
N ASP A 298 11.32 -0.75 5.50
CA ASP A 298 10.11 0.08 5.57
C ASP A 298 8.81 -0.76 5.67
N SER A 299 8.89 -1.96 6.21
CA SER A 299 7.72 -2.82 6.42
C SER A 299 6.90 -2.37 7.64
N HIS A 300 5.94 -1.47 7.45
CA HIS A 300 5.09 -0.89 8.49
C HIS A 300 3.63 -1.32 8.39
N LEU A 301 2.80 -0.89 9.38
CA LEU A 301 1.39 -1.33 9.49
C LEU A 301 0.53 -0.94 8.29
N LYS A 302 0.81 0.17 7.60
CA LYS A 302 0.04 0.58 6.41
C LYS A 302 0.34 -0.28 5.17
N ASN A 303 1.39 -1.12 5.21
CA ASN A 303 1.70 -2.09 4.13
C ASN A 303 0.95 -3.42 4.29
N VAL A 304 0.08 -3.52 5.31
CA VAL A 304 -0.80 -4.67 5.52
C VAL A 304 -2.24 -4.20 5.44
N SER A 305 -2.99 -4.75 4.48
CA SER A 305 -4.39 -4.37 4.23
C SER A 305 -5.35 -5.55 4.41
N PHE A 306 -6.61 -5.21 4.59
CA PHE A 306 -7.68 -6.18 4.82
C PHE A 306 -8.91 -5.79 3.98
N PHE A 307 -9.52 -6.76 3.34
CA PHE A 307 -10.86 -6.59 2.80
C PHE A 307 -11.86 -6.52 3.95
N ALA A 308 -12.73 -5.51 3.92
CA ALA A 308 -13.89 -5.43 4.79
C ALA A 308 -15.15 -5.79 3.99
N THR A 309 -15.80 -6.87 4.38
CA THR A 309 -16.96 -7.45 3.69
C THR A 309 -18.10 -7.69 4.67
N PHE A 310 -19.28 -8.01 4.16
CA PHE A 310 -20.40 -8.46 5.01
C PHE A 310 -20.08 -9.73 5.83
N ARG A 311 -19.03 -10.49 5.44
CA ARG A 311 -18.54 -11.68 6.16
C ARG A 311 -17.44 -11.37 7.17
N GLY A 312 -17.12 -10.10 7.39
CA GLY A 312 -16.03 -9.65 8.25
C GLY A 312 -14.76 -9.29 7.47
N TYR A 313 -13.63 -9.30 8.17
CA TYR A 313 -12.34 -8.85 7.65
C TYR A 313 -11.47 -10.02 7.20
N MET A 314 -10.80 -9.87 6.08
CA MET A 314 -9.87 -10.88 5.54
C MET A 314 -8.58 -10.20 5.07
N LEU A 315 -7.44 -10.83 5.30
CA LEU A 315 -6.15 -10.32 4.82
C LEU A 315 -6.17 -10.16 3.30
N ALA A 316 -5.78 -8.99 2.82
CA ALA A 316 -5.64 -8.68 1.40
C ALA A 316 -4.28 -9.13 0.85
N PRO A 317 -4.09 -9.20 -0.48
CA PRO A 317 -2.78 -9.44 -1.08
C PRO A 317 -1.74 -8.40 -0.63
N PHE A 318 -0.47 -8.80 -0.54
CA PHE A 318 0.63 -7.94 -0.17
C PHE A 318 1.09 -7.06 -1.33
N TYR A 319 1.61 -5.90 -1.01
CA TYR A 319 2.12 -4.89 -1.92
C TYR A 319 3.27 -4.12 -1.26
N ASP A 320 3.90 -3.20 -1.98
CA ASP A 320 4.98 -2.35 -1.45
C ASP A 320 6.18 -3.18 -0.93
N LEU A 321 6.47 -4.30 -1.60
CA LEU A 321 7.62 -5.15 -1.31
C LEU A 321 8.81 -4.62 -2.10
N VAL A 322 9.73 -3.96 -1.41
CA VAL A 322 10.89 -3.28 -2.01
C VAL A 322 12.14 -3.47 -1.14
N SER A 323 13.29 -3.65 -1.74
CA SER A 323 14.57 -3.69 -1.03
C SER A 323 15.01 -2.27 -0.69
N THR A 324 14.81 -1.82 0.54
CA THR A 324 15.21 -0.48 0.95
C THR A 324 16.67 -0.42 1.38
N VAL A 325 17.18 -1.48 2.01
CA VAL A 325 18.57 -1.51 2.53
C VAL A 325 19.65 -1.48 1.45
N VAL A 326 19.29 -1.84 0.21
CA VAL A 326 20.24 -1.76 -0.92
C VAL A 326 20.74 -0.33 -1.15
N TYR A 327 19.94 0.66 -0.75
CA TYR A 327 20.29 2.08 -0.80
C TYR A 327 21.17 2.53 0.37
N HIS A 328 21.23 1.79 1.47
CA HIS A 328 22.04 2.06 2.67
C HIS A 328 23.50 1.64 2.47
N THR A 329 24.07 2.05 1.35
CA THR A 329 25.45 1.78 0.95
C THR A 329 26.16 3.09 0.56
N PRO A 330 27.51 3.15 0.64
CA PRO A 330 28.25 4.32 0.20
C PRO A 330 27.99 4.73 -1.27
N THR A 331 27.61 3.77 -2.10
CA THR A 331 27.32 4.00 -3.52
C THR A 331 26.11 4.92 -3.72
N TYR A 332 25.06 4.75 -2.93
CA TYR A 332 23.80 5.49 -3.08
C TYR A 332 23.63 6.61 -2.06
N GLN A 333 24.14 6.42 -0.85
CA GLN A 333 24.04 7.37 0.26
C GLN A 333 25.40 7.52 0.97
N PRO A 334 26.36 8.25 0.39
CA PRO A 334 27.73 8.33 0.90
C PRO A 334 27.82 8.96 2.30
N HIS A 335 26.84 9.78 2.70
CA HIS A 335 26.83 10.47 4.00
C HIS A 335 25.91 9.80 5.04
N ASN A 336 25.19 8.74 4.69
CA ASN A 336 24.33 8.04 5.63
C ASN A 336 25.18 7.23 6.63
N GLN A 337 24.89 7.37 7.92
CA GLN A 337 25.53 6.61 8.98
C GLN A 337 24.89 5.22 9.16
N ASP A 338 23.64 5.08 8.74
CA ASP A 338 22.84 3.87 8.84
C ASP A 338 23.13 2.97 7.62
N ARG A 339 24.16 2.15 7.72
CA ARG A 339 24.69 1.34 6.61
C ARG A 339 24.40 -0.13 6.81
N TRP A 340 24.13 -0.82 5.70
CA TRP A 340 24.02 -2.27 5.69
C TRP A 340 25.25 -2.95 6.31
N PRO A 341 25.08 -3.95 7.20
CA PRO A 341 23.82 -4.52 7.69
C PRO A 341 23.28 -3.87 8.99
N ASN A 342 23.84 -2.74 9.43
CA ASN A 342 23.41 -2.06 10.67
C ASN A 342 22.18 -1.14 10.50
N CYS A 343 21.40 -1.35 9.43
CA CYS A 343 20.16 -0.62 9.20
C CYS A 343 19.09 -1.03 10.22
N ASP A 344 18.34 -0.05 10.71
CA ASP A 344 17.23 -0.28 11.62
C ASP A 344 16.06 -0.97 10.90
N LEU A 345 15.30 -1.77 11.66
CA LEU A 345 14.05 -2.39 11.24
C LEU A 345 12.88 -1.51 11.68
N THR A 346 11.99 -1.16 10.79
CA THR A 346 10.72 -0.51 11.17
C THR A 346 9.89 -1.43 12.07
N MET A 347 9.84 -2.71 11.73
CA MET A 347 9.17 -3.74 12.53
C MET A 347 10.21 -4.68 13.12
N PRO A 348 10.41 -4.68 14.45
CA PRO A 348 11.34 -5.60 15.10
C PRO A 348 11.03 -7.06 14.80
N VAL A 349 12.06 -7.87 14.59
CA VAL A 349 11.95 -9.33 14.36
C VAL A 349 12.43 -10.06 15.64
N GLY A 350 11.52 -10.57 16.44
CA GLY A 350 11.83 -11.05 17.80
C GLY A 350 12.43 -9.90 18.61
N GLN A 351 13.65 -10.07 19.09
CA GLN A 351 14.40 -9.04 19.82
C GLN A 351 15.30 -8.19 18.91
N ALA A 352 15.44 -8.54 17.64
CA ALA A 352 16.27 -7.80 16.70
C ALA A 352 15.59 -6.51 16.24
N THR A 353 16.29 -5.38 16.38
CA THR A 353 15.88 -4.06 15.90
C THR A 353 16.68 -3.61 14.69
N ARG A 354 17.73 -4.36 14.31
CA ARG A 354 18.58 -4.11 13.14
C ARG A 354 18.76 -5.39 12.33
N PHE A 355 19.03 -5.24 11.04
CA PHE A 355 19.30 -6.38 10.17
C PHE A 355 20.52 -7.19 10.61
N ALA A 356 21.57 -6.54 11.15
CA ALA A 356 22.77 -7.19 11.68
C ALA A 356 22.47 -8.19 12.81
N ASP A 357 21.40 -7.97 13.56
CA ASP A 357 21.04 -8.75 14.75
C ASP A 357 20.04 -9.88 14.42
N ILE A 358 19.57 -9.96 13.16
CA ILE A 358 18.60 -10.98 12.76
C ILE A 358 19.25 -12.36 12.76
N SER A 359 18.56 -13.30 13.40
CA SER A 359 18.92 -14.72 13.44
C SER A 359 17.69 -15.59 13.21
N ARG A 360 17.89 -16.89 12.98
CA ARG A 360 16.82 -17.90 12.94
C ARG A 360 15.93 -17.82 14.18
N LYS A 361 16.54 -17.72 15.36
CA LYS A 361 15.81 -17.61 16.62
C LYS A 361 14.84 -16.43 16.62
N ASN A 362 15.30 -15.25 16.24
CA ASN A 362 14.45 -14.05 16.19
C ASN A 362 13.26 -14.22 15.24
N MET A 363 13.47 -14.85 14.07
CA MET A 363 12.38 -15.11 13.12
C MET A 363 11.36 -16.12 13.67
N LEU A 364 11.83 -17.16 14.38
CA LEU A 364 10.93 -18.12 15.03
C LEU A 364 10.12 -17.45 16.15
N GLU A 365 10.74 -16.59 16.96
CA GLU A 365 10.06 -15.77 17.97
C GLU A 365 8.96 -14.88 17.34
N PHE A 366 9.24 -14.27 16.18
CA PHE A 366 8.24 -13.51 15.45
C PHE A 366 7.03 -14.38 15.05
N GLY A 367 7.28 -15.58 14.51
CA GLY A 367 6.22 -16.53 14.15
C GLY A 367 5.39 -16.98 15.36
N GLN A 368 6.04 -17.20 16.50
CA GLN A 368 5.34 -17.54 17.74
C GLN A 368 4.50 -16.39 18.30
N ALA A 369 4.97 -15.14 18.16
CA ALA A 369 4.17 -13.94 18.47
C ALA A 369 2.91 -13.83 17.62
N LEU A 370 2.94 -14.33 16.38
CA LEU A 370 1.74 -14.52 15.54
C LEU A 370 0.90 -15.75 15.93
N ARG A 371 1.21 -16.42 17.07
CA ARG A 371 0.55 -17.62 17.58
C ARG A 371 0.67 -18.84 16.66
N LEU A 372 1.74 -18.95 15.89
CA LEU A 372 2.09 -20.17 15.17
C LEU A 372 2.87 -21.14 16.08
N PRO A 373 2.65 -22.46 15.97
CA PRO A 373 3.46 -23.43 16.72
C PRO A 373 4.90 -23.46 16.20
N LEU A 374 5.89 -23.63 17.10
CA LEU A 374 7.31 -23.57 16.76
C LEU A 374 7.68 -24.46 15.57
N LYS A 375 7.27 -25.73 15.56
CA LYS A 375 7.50 -26.65 14.43
C LYS A 375 6.92 -26.15 13.10
N GLY A 376 5.78 -25.42 13.16
CA GLY A 376 5.18 -24.78 11.99
C GLY A 376 6.05 -23.62 11.50
N CYS A 377 6.58 -22.80 12.42
CA CYS A 377 7.49 -21.71 12.08
C CYS A 377 8.78 -22.24 11.45
N GLU A 378 9.40 -23.28 12.02
CA GLU A 378 10.60 -23.92 11.49
C GLU A 378 10.37 -24.41 10.05
N LYS A 379 9.30 -25.17 9.83
CA LYS A 379 8.96 -25.70 8.53
C LYS A 379 8.74 -24.58 7.49
N LEU A 380 7.96 -23.57 7.83
CA LEU A 380 7.69 -22.44 6.92
C LEU A 380 8.95 -21.63 6.60
N LEU A 381 9.82 -21.42 7.60
CA LEU A 381 11.09 -20.72 7.38
C LEU A 381 11.98 -21.51 6.42
N ASP A 382 12.14 -22.81 6.63
CA ASP A 382 12.94 -23.66 5.76
C ASP A 382 12.37 -23.75 4.34
N GLU A 383 11.03 -23.83 4.20
CA GLU A 383 10.35 -23.76 2.90
C GLU A 383 10.63 -22.44 2.17
N MET A 384 10.54 -21.30 2.87
CA MET A 384 10.79 -19.99 2.28
C MET A 384 12.25 -19.80 1.86
N LEU A 385 13.20 -20.30 2.65
CA LEU A 385 14.63 -20.28 2.30
C LEU A 385 14.93 -21.16 1.06
N ALA A 386 14.34 -22.35 0.97
CA ALA A 386 14.46 -23.22 -0.20
C ALA A 386 13.83 -22.59 -1.45
N LEU A 387 12.68 -21.93 -1.30
CA LEU A 387 12.04 -21.20 -2.41
C LEU A 387 12.89 -20.02 -2.88
N ALA A 388 13.53 -19.26 -1.97
CA ALA A 388 14.43 -18.18 -2.34
C ALA A 388 15.57 -18.71 -3.22
N ASP A 389 16.28 -19.77 -2.79
CA ASP A 389 17.36 -20.38 -3.57
C ASP A 389 16.89 -20.83 -4.98
N ALA A 390 15.70 -21.44 -5.05
CA ALA A 390 15.18 -22.00 -6.30
C ALA A 390 14.64 -20.92 -7.27
N LYS A 391 14.20 -19.77 -6.77
CA LYS A 391 13.42 -18.81 -7.58
C LYS A 391 14.19 -17.55 -7.97
N VAL A 392 15.17 -17.10 -7.17
CA VAL A 392 15.88 -15.82 -7.38
C VAL A 392 16.46 -15.73 -8.78
N ALA A 393 17.25 -16.71 -9.22
CA ALA A 393 17.93 -16.67 -10.52
C ALA A 393 16.94 -16.65 -11.72
N ASN A 394 15.87 -17.42 -11.64
CA ASN A 394 14.86 -17.47 -12.68
C ASN A 394 14.05 -16.18 -12.73
N THR A 395 13.68 -15.63 -11.55
CA THR A 395 12.98 -14.35 -11.46
C THR A 395 13.84 -13.22 -12.00
N ARG A 396 15.14 -13.19 -11.65
CA ARG A 396 16.09 -12.19 -12.16
C ARG A 396 16.14 -12.20 -13.70
N ARG A 397 16.25 -13.38 -14.30
CA ARG A 397 16.28 -13.54 -15.75
C ARG A 397 14.96 -13.06 -16.40
N ALA A 398 13.82 -13.45 -15.84
CA ALA A 398 12.52 -13.01 -16.35
C ALA A 398 12.33 -11.48 -16.24
N VAL A 399 12.86 -10.86 -15.19
CA VAL A 399 12.84 -9.39 -15.03
C VAL A 399 13.75 -8.74 -16.07
N ASP A 400 14.93 -9.31 -16.35
CA ASP A 400 15.82 -8.80 -17.39
C ASP A 400 15.19 -8.83 -18.79
N GLU A 401 14.49 -9.90 -19.12
CA GLU A 401 13.79 -10.05 -20.39
C GLU A 401 12.64 -9.02 -20.54
N ILE A 402 11.88 -8.79 -19.47
CA ILE A 402 10.73 -7.86 -19.48
C ILE A 402 11.19 -6.41 -19.43
N ALA A 403 12.05 -6.05 -18.48
CA ALA A 403 12.40 -4.68 -18.18
C ALA A 403 13.57 -4.13 -19.00
N GLN A 404 14.40 -5.00 -19.59
CA GLN A 404 15.61 -4.62 -20.33
C GLN A 404 16.45 -3.59 -19.56
N PRO A 405 16.98 -3.93 -18.38
CA PRO A 405 17.54 -2.99 -17.45
C PRO A 405 18.83 -2.34 -17.99
N ASN A 406 19.01 -1.05 -17.70
CA ASN A 406 20.26 -0.36 -17.93
C ASN A 406 21.35 -0.79 -16.92
N ALA A 407 22.60 -0.36 -17.13
CA ALA A 407 23.72 -0.76 -16.27
C ALA A 407 23.56 -0.37 -14.78
N GLY A 408 22.85 0.72 -14.48
CA GLY A 408 22.54 1.14 -13.10
C GLY A 408 21.52 0.22 -12.44
N GLU A 409 20.45 -0.11 -13.16
CA GLU A 409 19.41 -1.04 -12.73
C GLU A 409 19.98 -2.46 -12.55
N VAL A 410 20.85 -2.93 -13.45
CA VAL A 410 21.56 -4.21 -13.29
C VAL A 410 22.35 -4.24 -11.98
N ARG A 411 23.15 -3.21 -11.70
CA ARG A 411 23.92 -3.12 -10.45
C ARG A 411 23.03 -3.14 -9.22
N LEU A 412 21.89 -2.44 -9.25
CA LEU A 412 20.95 -2.44 -8.15
C LEU A 412 20.37 -3.83 -7.88
N LEU A 413 19.91 -4.51 -8.94
CA LEU A 413 19.35 -5.86 -8.83
C LEU A 413 20.39 -6.87 -8.35
N ASP A 414 21.62 -6.78 -8.84
CA ASP A 414 22.73 -7.63 -8.40
C ASP A 414 23.06 -7.37 -6.91
N SER A 415 22.99 -6.09 -6.48
CA SER A 415 23.15 -5.74 -5.05
C SER A 415 22.05 -6.33 -4.17
N ILE A 416 20.79 -6.35 -4.61
CA ILE A 416 19.69 -7.00 -3.86
C ILE A 416 19.96 -8.49 -3.68
N VAL A 417 20.43 -9.16 -4.73
CA VAL A 417 20.72 -10.60 -4.69
C VAL A 417 21.95 -10.90 -3.81
N ALA A 418 23.03 -10.14 -3.97
CA ALA A 418 24.30 -10.42 -3.30
C ALA A 418 24.34 -9.99 -1.82
N MET A 419 23.59 -8.96 -1.45
CA MET A 419 23.56 -8.41 -0.09
C MET A 419 22.38 -8.97 0.72
N PRO A 420 21.18 -8.34 0.74
CA PRO A 420 20.14 -8.81 1.65
C PRO A 420 19.73 -10.26 1.39
N LEU A 421 19.44 -10.66 0.16
CA LEU A 421 18.99 -12.03 -0.12
C LEU A 421 20.01 -13.09 0.30
N ALA A 422 21.27 -12.96 -0.08
CA ALA A 422 22.29 -13.94 0.26
C ALA A 422 22.67 -13.91 1.74
N GLU A 423 22.80 -12.73 2.34
CA GLU A 423 23.26 -12.59 3.71
C GLU A 423 22.17 -12.96 4.72
N MET A 424 20.92 -12.53 4.51
CA MET A 424 19.81 -12.92 5.38
C MET A 424 19.46 -14.39 5.23
N SER A 425 19.52 -14.97 4.03
CA SER A 425 19.38 -16.42 3.86
C SER A 425 20.40 -17.19 4.69
N ARG A 426 21.66 -16.73 4.74
CA ARG A 426 22.70 -17.36 5.59
C ARG A 426 22.45 -17.16 7.08
N ALA A 427 22.00 -15.97 7.50
CA ALA A 427 21.68 -15.67 8.90
C ALA A 427 20.50 -16.51 9.42
N LEU A 428 19.46 -16.68 8.60
CA LEU A 428 18.25 -17.43 8.96
C LEU A 428 18.42 -18.95 8.93
N ARG A 429 19.54 -19.49 8.37
CA ARG A 429 19.87 -20.93 8.41
C ARG A 429 20.67 -21.34 9.64
N LYS A 430 21.35 -20.41 10.28
CA LYS A 430 22.13 -20.64 11.51
C LYS A 430 21.22 -20.65 12.75
#